data_a32cd2619b3cd72697dcbd78c349a02f
#
_entry.id   a32cd2619b3cd72697dcbd78c349a02f
#
_cell.length_a   1.000
_cell.length_b   1.000
_cell.length_c   1.000
_cell.angle_alpha   90.00
_cell.angle_beta   90.00
_cell.angle_gamma   90.00
#
_symmetry.space_group_name_H-M   'P 1'
#
loop_
_entity.id
_entity.type
_entity.pdbx_description
1 polymer ?
#
loop_
_entity_poly.entity_id
_entity_poly.type
_entity_poly.pdbx_seq_one_letter_code
_entity_poly.pdbx_strand_id
1 'polypeptide(L)'
;MRHHTRRIKSGNTTQQKAAALKYNAQASSAPVVKAKGVGGVAEKIIQLAREHNIPIKEDADLVELLVQLDLEQEIPPELYKMVAEIMAFVYSLDRSRQLT
;
A
#
# COMPACT_ATOMS: atom_id res chain seq x y z
N MET A 1 1.48 -13.03 14.64
CA MET A 1 1.08 -13.04 14.51
C MET A 1 1.02 -12.61 14.50
N ARG A 2 0.97 -12.57 14.67
CA ARG A 2 0.58 -12.31 14.75
C ARG A 2 0.37 -11.81 14.98
N HIS A 3 0.21 -11.81 15.27
CA HIS A 3 -0.42 -11.57 15.46
C HIS A 3 -0.78 -11.35 15.68
N HIS A 4 -0.95 -11.35 15.98
CA HIS A 4 -1.67 -11.29 16.16
C HIS A 4 -2.15 -11.22 16.24
N THR A 5 -2.26 -11.36 16.36
CA THR A 5 -3.00 -11.39 16.47
C THR A 5 -3.37 -11.42 16.63
N ARG A 6 -3.81 -11.48 16.96
CA ARG A 6 -4.47 -11.47 17.22
C ARG A 6 -4.98 -11.30 17.61
N ARG A 7 -5.26 -11.32 17.91
CA ARG A 7 -5.96 -11.13 18.29
C ARG A 7 -6.65 -10.78 18.83
N ILE A 8 -7.03 -10.71 19.20
CA ILE A 8 -7.78 -10.39 19.53
C ILE A 8 -8.37 -9.94 19.96
N LYS A 9 -8.80 -9.76 20.49
CA LYS A 9 -9.41 -9.26 20.65
C LYS A 9 -10.19 -8.59 20.60
N SER A 10 -10.28 -8.39 20.91
CA SER A 10 -11.52 -7.90 21.09
C SER A 10 -12.06 -6.89 20.16
N GLY A 11 -13.22 -6.77 20.06
CA GLY A 11 -14.05 -6.14 19.13
C GLY A 11 -13.67 -4.81 18.59
N ASN A 12 -12.86 -4.10 19.23
CA ASN A 12 -12.45 -2.83 18.67
C ASN A 12 -11.07 -2.88 18.12
N THR A 13 -10.61 -4.05 17.83
CA THR A 13 -9.33 -4.20 17.18
C THR A 13 -9.37 -3.53 15.82
N THR A 14 -8.36 -2.75 15.53
CA THR A 14 -8.24 -2.12 14.24
C THR A 14 -8.11 -3.18 13.18
N GLN A 15 -9.00 -3.18 12.20
CA GLN A 15 -8.91 -4.10 11.09
C GLN A 15 -7.72 -3.73 10.22
N GLN A 16 -7.10 -4.74 9.66
CA GLN A 16 -6.01 -4.53 8.73
C GLN A 16 -6.54 -3.85 7.48
N LYS A 17 -5.76 -2.93 6.94
CA LYS A 17 -6.10 -2.23 5.70
C LYS A 17 -4.93 -2.28 4.75
N ALA A 18 -5.23 -2.35 3.47
CA ALA A 18 -4.19 -2.39 2.46
C ALA A 18 -4.68 -1.69 1.20
N ALA A 19 -3.75 -1.10 0.49
CA ALA A 19 -4.02 -0.51 -0.81
C ALA A 19 -2.82 -0.75 -1.70
N ALA A 20 -3.09 -1.05 -2.96
CA ALA A 20 -2.05 -1.25 -3.96
C ALA A 20 -2.07 -0.07 -4.92
N LEU A 21 -0.90 0.50 -5.16
CA LEU A 21 -0.77 1.65 -6.04
C LEU A 21 0.00 1.25 -7.29
N LYS A 22 -0.39 1.83 -8.41
CA LYS A 22 0.35 1.66 -9.66
C LYS A 22 0.80 3.02 -10.15
N TYR A 23 2.08 3.13 -10.46
CA TYR A 23 2.65 4.38 -10.94
C TYR A 23 3.41 4.11 -12.23
N ASN A 24 3.12 4.91 -13.23
CA ASN A 24 3.85 4.88 -14.50
C ASN A 24 4.54 6.21 -14.68
N ALA A 25 5.83 6.24 -14.38
CA ALA A 25 6.61 7.48 -14.45
C ALA A 25 6.64 8.06 -15.86
N GLN A 26 6.58 7.19 -16.86
CA GLN A 26 6.63 7.65 -18.26
C GLN A 26 5.35 8.33 -18.69
N ALA A 27 4.23 8.01 -18.01
CA ALA A 27 2.96 8.63 -18.37
C ALA A 27 2.80 10.02 -17.76
N SER A 28 3.71 10.43 -16.89
CA SER A 28 3.67 11.74 -16.22
C SER A 28 2.38 11.98 -15.46
N SER A 29 1.77 10.91 -14.96
CA SER A 29 0.53 11.00 -14.22
C SER A 29 0.76 10.57 -12.76
N ALA A 30 -0.20 10.90 -11.91
CA ALA A 30 -0.14 10.49 -10.51
C ALA A 30 -0.38 8.98 -10.40
N PRO A 31 0.11 8.35 -9.33
CA PRO A 31 -0.24 6.96 -9.07
C PRO A 31 -1.74 6.79 -8.94
N VAL A 32 -2.22 5.59 -9.25
CA VAL A 32 -3.64 5.27 -9.11
C VAL A 32 -3.80 4.11 -8.14
N VAL A 33 -4.99 4.02 -7.53
CA VAL A 33 -5.33 2.94 -6.62
C VAL A 33 -5.80 1.76 -7.45
N LYS A 34 -5.03 0.67 -7.45
CA LYS A 34 -5.37 -0.51 -8.24
C LYS A 34 -6.15 -1.54 -7.44
N ALA A 35 -5.94 -1.57 -6.11
CA ALA A 35 -6.65 -2.49 -5.25
C ALA A 35 -6.71 -1.90 -3.85
N LYS A 36 -7.74 -2.23 -3.12
CA LYS A 36 -7.86 -1.78 -1.73
C LYS A 36 -8.73 -2.76 -0.98
N GLY A 37 -8.54 -2.83 0.33
CA GLY A 37 -9.36 -3.70 1.14
C GLY A 37 -9.13 -3.54 2.61
N VAL A 38 -10.04 -4.11 3.38
CA VAL A 38 -10.03 -4.09 4.83
C VAL A 38 -10.23 -5.52 5.30
N GLY A 39 -9.57 -5.89 6.42
CA GLY A 39 -9.73 -7.21 6.99
C GLY A 39 -9.20 -8.30 6.08
N GLY A 40 -10.01 -9.30 5.78
CA GLY A 40 -9.58 -10.42 4.97
C GLY A 40 -9.15 -10.04 3.57
N VAL A 41 -9.80 -9.03 2.98
CA VAL A 41 -9.39 -8.54 1.67
C VAL A 41 -8.00 -7.92 1.74
N ALA A 42 -7.73 -7.16 2.81
CA ALA A 42 -6.41 -6.58 3.00
C ALA A 42 -5.35 -7.67 3.11
N GLU A 43 -5.63 -8.73 3.86
CA GLU A 43 -4.70 -9.84 4.00
C GLU A 43 -4.40 -10.48 2.66
N LYS A 44 -5.43 -10.63 1.82
CA LYS A 44 -5.26 -11.20 0.49
C LYS A 44 -4.39 -10.33 -0.38
N ILE A 45 -4.59 -9.02 -0.33
CA ILE A 45 -3.77 -8.08 -1.10
C ILE A 45 -2.31 -8.20 -0.68
N ILE A 46 -2.06 -8.22 0.62
CA ILE A 46 -0.69 -8.32 1.13
C ILE A 46 -0.06 -9.65 0.74
N GLN A 47 -0.82 -10.73 0.83
CA GLN A 47 -0.31 -12.05 0.44
C GLN A 47 0.08 -12.07 -1.03
N LEU A 48 -0.78 -11.54 -1.90
CA LEU A 48 -0.48 -11.51 -3.33
C LEU A 48 0.74 -10.64 -3.62
N ALA A 49 0.87 -9.52 -2.90
CA ALA A 49 2.03 -8.66 -3.08
C ALA A 49 3.31 -9.40 -2.75
N ARG A 50 3.31 -10.17 -1.66
CA ARG A 50 4.48 -10.94 -1.28
C ARG A 50 4.80 -12.02 -2.30
N GLU A 51 3.76 -12.70 -2.81
CA GLU A 51 3.96 -13.76 -3.80
C GLU A 51 4.55 -13.23 -5.10
N HIS A 52 4.24 -11.98 -5.44
CA HIS A 52 4.74 -11.38 -6.67
C HIS A 52 5.91 -10.43 -6.44
N ASN A 53 6.48 -10.45 -5.23
CA ASN A 53 7.65 -9.63 -4.89
C ASN A 53 7.40 -8.14 -5.08
N ILE A 54 6.18 -7.71 -4.79
CA ILE A 54 5.83 -6.29 -4.83
C ILE A 54 6.23 -5.68 -3.48
N PRO A 55 7.00 -4.59 -3.47
CA PRO A 55 7.41 -3.98 -2.22
C PRO A 55 6.22 -3.52 -1.38
N ILE A 56 6.32 -3.73 -0.07
CA ILE A 56 5.28 -3.33 0.88
C ILE A 56 5.88 -2.36 1.87
N LYS A 57 5.22 -1.24 2.07
CA LYS A 57 5.58 -0.25 3.06
C LYS A 57 4.40 -0.04 3.98
N GLU A 58 4.64 -0.08 5.29
CA GLU A 58 3.56 0.14 6.25
C GLU A 58 3.45 1.61 6.59
N ASP A 59 2.26 2.14 6.49
CA ASP A 59 1.96 3.53 6.83
C ASP A 59 0.49 3.61 7.20
N ALA A 60 0.22 3.59 8.51
CA ALA A 60 -1.16 3.51 9.00
C ALA A 60 -1.97 4.74 8.62
N ASP A 61 -1.35 5.91 8.61
CA ASP A 61 -2.08 7.13 8.28
C ASP A 61 -2.41 7.18 6.80
N LEU A 62 -1.45 6.82 5.95
CA LEU A 62 -1.66 6.89 4.51
C LEU A 62 -2.68 5.85 4.06
N VAL A 63 -2.61 4.62 4.57
CA VAL A 63 -3.54 3.59 4.11
C VAL A 63 -4.98 3.93 4.48
N GLU A 64 -5.21 4.60 5.62
CA GLU A 64 -6.55 5.05 5.98
C GLU A 64 -7.12 5.97 4.92
N LEU A 65 -6.29 6.84 4.36
CA LEU A 65 -6.74 7.76 3.32
C LEU A 65 -6.91 7.06 1.99
N LEU A 66 -6.01 6.13 1.67
CA LEU A 66 -6.06 5.45 0.38
C LEU A 66 -7.27 4.56 0.22
N VAL A 67 -7.71 3.88 1.29
CA VAL A 67 -8.85 2.99 1.17
C VAL A 67 -10.16 3.75 0.95
N GLN A 68 -10.16 5.05 1.15
CA GLN A 68 -11.34 5.87 0.89
C GLN A 68 -11.44 6.31 -0.56
N LEU A 69 -10.38 6.14 -1.34
CA LEU A 69 -10.39 6.53 -2.75
C LEU A 69 -11.02 5.42 -3.59
N ASP A 70 -11.54 5.80 -4.75
CA ASP A 70 -12.11 4.81 -5.68
C ASP A 70 -11.01 4.07 -6.42
N LEU A 71 -11.32 2.86 -6.86
CA LEU A 71 -10.41 2.13 -7.73
C LEU A 71 -10.17 2.91 -9.02
N GLU A 72 -8.96 2.87 -9.50
CA GLU A 72 -8.48 3.59 -10.69
C GLU A 72 -8.44 5.09 -10.49
N GLN A 73 -8.72 5.58 -9.31
CA GLN A 73 -8.64 7.00 -9.02
C GLN A 73 -7.18 7.40 -8.84
N GLU A 74 -6.81 8.52 -9.43
CA GLU A 74 -5.49 9.10 -9.20
C GLU A 74 -5.39 9.63 -7.78
N ILE A 75 -4.20 9.55 -7.22
CA ILE A 75 -3.94 10.09 -5.89
C ILE A 75 -4.15 11.60 -5.92
N PRO A 76 -4.96 12.15 -5.03
CA PRO A 76 -5.15 13.60 -4.99
C PRO A 76 -3.89 14.32 -4.52
N PRO A 77 -3.73 15.59 -4.93
CA PRO A 77 -2.52 16.35 -4.58
C PRO A 77 -2.23 16.40 -3.09
N GLU A 78 -3.24 16.36 -2.25
CA GLU A 78 -3.05 16.41 -0.80
C GLU A 78 -2.21 15.25 -0.29
N LEU A 79 -2.17 14.13 -1.03
CA LEU A 79 -1.44 12.96 -0.61
C LEU A 79 -0.10 12.80 -1.32
N TYR A 80 0.27 13.73 -2.19
CA TYR A 80 1.48 13.58 -3.01
C TYR A 80 2.72 13.38 -2.16
N LYS A 81 2.87 14.16 -1.09
CA LYS A 81 4.07 14.06 -0.28
C LYS A 81 4.19 12.70 0.39
N MET A 82 3.10 12.21 0.95
CA MET A 82 3.10 10.91 1.61
C MET A 82 3.37 9.78 0.62
N VAL A 83 2.74 9.86 -0.55
CA VAL A 83 2.93 8.83 -1.57
C VAL A 83 4.34 8.90 -2.15
N ALA A 84 4.90 10.11 -2.28
CA ALA A 84 6.24 10.26 -2.79
C ALA A 84 7.27 9.56 -1.91
N GLU A 85 7.05 9.55 -0.60
CA GLU A 85 7.94 8.85 0.32
C GLU A 85 7.90 7.35 0.07
N ILE A 86 6.71 6.81 -0.23
CA ILE A 86 6.58 5.40 -0.57
C ILE A 86 7.29 5.10 -1.89
N MET A 87 7.12 5.96 -2.88
CA MET A 87 7.77 5.77 -4.18
C MET A 87 9.29 5.81 -4.05
N ALA A 88 9.80 6.70 -3.21
CA ALA A 88 11.23 6.78 -2.98
C ALA A 88 11.76 5.49 -2.36
N PHE A 89 11.00 4.89 -1.44
CA PHE A 89 11.36 3.61 -0.84
C PHE A 89 11.46 2.53 -1.91
N VAL A 90 10.44 2.45 -2.79
CA VAL A 90 10.43 1.45 -3.85
C VAL A 90 11.61 1.67 -4.81
N TYR A 91 11.86 2.92 -5.16
CA TYR A 91 12.97 3.24 -6.05
C TYR A 91 14.31 2.83 -5.45
N SER A 92 14.47 3.03 -4.15
CA SER A 92 15.70 2.62 -3.48
C SER A 92 15.93 1.11 -3.57
N LEU A 93 14.86 0.33 -3.40
CA LEU A 93 14.97 -1.11 -3.51
C LEU A 93 15.38 -1.53 -4.92
N ASP A 94 14.77 -0.91 -5.94
CA ASP A 94 15.11 -1.23 -7.32
C ASP A 94 16.55 -0.89 -7.63
N ARG A 95 17.04 0.25 -7.14
CA ARG A 95 18.42 0.64 -7.35
C ARG A 95 19.38 -0.35 -6.70
N SER A 96 19.05 -0.81 -5.50
CA SER A 96 19.88 -1.79 -4.81
C SER A 96 20.00 -3.06 -5.64
N ARG A 97 18.90 -3.50 -6.24
CA ARG A 97 18.93 -4.68 -7.10
C ARG A 97 19.81 -4.46 -8.32
N GLN A 98 19.75 -3.27 -8.90
CA GLN A 98 20.52 -2.98 -10.10
C GLN A 98 22.02 -2.96 -9.82
N LEU A 99 22.39 -2.60 -8.60
CA LEU A 99 23.80 -2.54 -8.23
C LEU A 99 24.41 -3.88 -7.92
N THR A 100 23.60 -4.89 -7.74
CA THR A 100 24.10 -6.22 -7.46
C THR A 100 24.18 -7.07 -8.70
#